data_672cdc1a49394ab333c84061d1d6fa6e
#
_entry.id   672cdc1a49394ab333c84061d1d6fa6e
#
_cell.length_a   1.000
_cell.length_b   1.000
_cell.length_c   1.000
_cell.angle_alpha   90.00
_cell.angle_beta   90.00
_cell.angle_gamma   90.00
#
_symmetry.space_group_name_H-M   'P 1'
#
loop_
_entity.id
_entity.type
_entity.pdbx_description
1 polymer ?
#
loop_
_entity_poly.entity_id
_entity_poly.type
_entity_poly.pdbx_seq_one_letter_code
_entity_poly.pdbx_strand_id
1 'polypeptide(L)'
;MSSQTNTTAAVEDVQVETKKLKKALDTKNEPAQADSYYNIGETFFNSGNFPKSEEYYTKAKNLYEKLNDKPNIEKATRRLAQSQEKQNKITPAISNYGRAAQMSYSEKSKAVNSNDVTRLSSPTPELKAEAIQSNINLSKKENEQGDLAESYSQLADVNLKQKDVSSAEENLNTAYKISKREAPQQALAINQKLADLYVENKNFEKAIEAKKKVLKEDFVKENSQEKVNQIQELADIYIKKNDPKEAVDLLKNAYGIALDKGHTLEAQRSVKKLDSLYAISGNIDASVQLYRDFLGKLPNLVSKDRSLVDNKILEDTEQRISQLEKERELKDELIRKKNVFNYSLIGALVLLTGLIVFIFRTLKKVQTKNKKIALQSLRREMNPHFIFNSLNSVNHFIATNNELEANQYLTKFSKLMRGVMENSTEDFIPFQQELDLLQNYLALEKTRFADKFDYEIDVDESLNMQNLQIPGMLIQPFLENAIWHGLRYRTEKGFLKLNFEKSESYLKILIEDNGIGIEESKKQKTQHQKTREGRGMKNTLERIKLLNDLYKKNITCFVQDKENNTGVLVTLQINLI
;
A
#
# COMPACT_ATOMS: atom_id res chain seq x y z
N MET A 1 20.86 -12.82 -50.75
CA MET A 1 20.18 -13.39 -49.58
C MET A 1 20.61 -12.77 -48.26
N SER A 2 21.80 -12.20 -48.06
CA SER A 2 22.26 -11.79 -46.73
C SER A 2 21.87 -10.37 -46.26
N SER A 3 21.47 -9.39 -47.09
CA SER A 3 20.95 -8.11 -46.61
C SER A 3 19.44 -8.05 -46.51
N GLN A 4 18.77 -8.81 -47.34
CA GLN A 4 17.41 -9.21 -47.02
C GLN A 4 17.39 -10.06 -45.73
N THR A 5 18.44 -10.88 -45.50
CA THR A 5 18.61 -11.58 -44.22
C THR A 5 18.93 -10.65 -43.04
N ASN A 6 19.66 -9.54 -43.20
CA ASN A 6 19.96 -8.67 -42.07
C ASN A 6 18.78 -7.78 -41.66
N THR A 7 18.00 -7.22 -42.62
CA THR A 7 16.78 -6.46 -42.26
C THR A 7 15.68 -7.42 -41.80
N THR A 8 15.50 -8.54 -42.50
CA THR A 8 14.53 -9.57 -42.11
C THR A 8 14.94 -10.22 -40.79
N ALA A 9 16.21 -10.53 -40.56
CA ALA A 9 16.72 -11.03 -39.29
C ALA A 9 16.53 -10.01 -38.17
N ALA A 10 16.83 -8.73 -38.39
CA ALA A 10 16.60 -7.68 -37.41
C ALA A 10 15.11 -7.53 -37.07
N VAL A 11 14.22 -7.63 -38.07
CA VAL A 11 12.75 -7.59 -37.83
C VAL A 11 12.29 -8.82 -37.05
N GLU A 12 12.77 -10.02 -37.41
CA GLU A 12 12.48 -11.26 -36.71
C GLU A 12 12.99 -11.20 -35.25
N ASP A 13 14.22 -10.71 -35.05
CA ASP A 13 14.82 -10.55 -33.72
C ASP A 13 13.99 -9.58 -32.86
N VAL A 14 13.60 -8.42 -33.39
CA VAL A 14 12.73 -7.48 -32.67
C VAL A 14 11.37 -8.10 -32.36
N GLN A 15 10.77 -8.85 -33.27
CA GLN A 15 9.50 -9.55 -33.01
C GLN A 15 9.63 -10.62 -31.93
N VAL A 16 10.71 -11.39 -31.93
CA VAL A 16 10.99 -12.40 -30.90
C VAL A 16 11.16 -11.74 -29.53
N GLU A 17 12.00 -10.69 -29.47
CA GLU A 17 12.21 -9.95 -28.23
C GLU A 17 10.94 -9.24 -27.76
N THR A 18 10.08 -8.74 -28.67
CA THR A 18 8.78 -8.16 -28.30
C THR A 18 7.83 -9.20 -27.68
N LYS A 19 7.84 -10.46 -28.17
CA LYS A 19 7.07 -11.53 -27.54
C LYS A 19 7.59 -11.85 -26.13
N LYS A 20 8.92 -11.87 -25.94
CA LYS A 20 9.55 -12.05 -24.61
C LYS A 20 9.20 -10.88 -23.69
N LEU A 21 9.29 -9.65 -24.19
CA LEU A 21 8.91 -8.44 -23.46
C LEU A 21 7.44 -8.49 -22.99
N LYS A 22 6.52 -8.87 -23.90
CA LYS A 22 5.11 -9.03 -23.54
C LYS A 22 4.93 -10.00 -22.37
N LYS A 23 5.54 -11.19 -22.46
CA LYS A 23 5.49 -12.19 -21.39
C LYS A 23 6.06 -11.64 -20.08
N ALA A 24 7.20 -10.94 -20.15
CA ALA A 24 7.84 -10.33 -18.98
C ALA A 24 6.99 -9.21 -18.38
N LEU A 25 6.27 -8.42 -19.19
CA LEU A 25 5.31 -7.41 -18.74
C LEU A 25 4.10 -8.04 -18.05
N ASP A 26 3.53 -9.10 -18.63
CA ASP A 26 2.36 -9.80 -18.07
C ASP A 26 2.69 -10.48 -16.73
N THR A 27 3.90 -11.05 -16.62
CA THR A 27 4.38 -11.73 -15.39
C THR A 27 5.05 -10.80 -14.38
N LYS A 28 5.15 -9.48 -14.68
CA LYS A 28 5.88 -8.48 -13.87
C LYS A 28 7.34 -8.86 -13.59
N ASN A 29 7.96 -9.62 -14.49
CA ASN A 29 9.36 -10.02 -14.38
C ASN A 29 10.26 -8.87 -14.88
N GLU A 30 10.63 -7.96 -13.97
CA GLU A 30 11.45 -6.78 -14.29
C GLU A 30 12.85 -7.12 -14.87
N PRO A 31 13.58 -8.13 -14.38
CA PRO A 31 14.82 -8.55 -15.03
C PRO A 31 14.64 -8.93 -16.51
N ALA A 32 13.68 -9.78 -16.82
CA ALA A 32 13.41 -10.18 -18.19
C ALA A 32 12.94 -9.02 -19.09
N GLN A 33 12.28 -8.00 -18.53
CA GLN A 33 11.94 -6.77 -19.25
C GLN A 33 13.19 -5.96 -19.59
N ALA A 34 14.12 -5.81 -18.64
CA ALA A 34 15.37 -5.11 -18.86
C ALA A 34 16.21 -5.78 -19.95
N ASP A 35 16.34 -7.11 -19.90
CA ASP A 35 17.05 -7.90 -20.93
C ASP A 35 16.40 -7.75 -22.31
N SER A 36 15.07 -7.80 -22.39
CA SER A 36 14.36 -7.63 -23.67
C SER A 36 14.56 -6.22 -24.25
N TYR A 37 14.49 -5.17 -23.43
CA TYR A 37 14.78 -3.81 -23.89
C TYR A 37 16.24 -3.67 -24.34
N TYR A 38 17.20 -4.27 -23.62
CA TYR A 38 18.60 -4.26 -24.02
C TYR A 38 18.79 -4.92 -25.38
N ASN A 39 18.23 -6.10 -25.60
CA ASN A 39 18.33 -6.85 -26.85
C ASN A 39 17.68 -6.14 -28.05
N ILE A 40 16.53 -5.49 -27.83
CA ILE A 40 15.91 -4.63 -28.85
C ILE A 40 16.84 -3.46 -29.17
N GLY A 41 17.47 -2.84 -28.15
CA GLY A 41 18.46 -1.80 -28.32
C GLY A 41 19.68 -2.26 -29.17
N GLU A 42 20.20 -3.47 -28.94
CA GLU A 42 21.28 -4.07 -29.72
C GLU A 42 20.86 -4.25 -31.20
N THR A 43 19.65 -4.73 -31.45
CA THR A 43 19.14 -4.91 -32.80
C THR A 43 19.07 -3.58 -33.56
N PHE A 44 18.56 -2.51 -32.91
CA PHE A 44 18.53 -1.19 -33.52
C PHE A 44 19.92 -0.57 -33.68
N PHE A 45 20.83 -0.81 -32.76
CA PHE A 45 22.22 -0.34 -32.85
C PHE A 45 22.91 -0.98 -34.08
N ASN A 46 22.79 -2.30 -34.21
CA ASN A 46 23.39 -3.07 -35.33
C ASN A 46 22.76 -2.73 -36.68
N SER A 47 21.50 -2.29 -36.71
CA SER A 47 20.86 -1.82 -37.95
C SER A 47 21.14 -0.33 -38.26
N GLY A 48 21.92 0.36 -37.42
CA GLY A 48 22.26 1.79 -37.58
C GLY A 48 21.17 2.75 -37.14
N ASN A 49 20.08 2.28 -36.52
CA ASN A 49 19.03 3.13 -35.97
C ASN A 49 19.40 3.58 -34.57
N PHE A 50 20.38 4.49 -34.47
CA PHE A 50 20.90 4.96 -33.21
C PHE A 50 19.89 5.72 -32.33
N PRO A 51 18.92 6.51 -32.84
CA PRO A 51 17.89 7.11 -32.01
C PRO A 51 17.03 6.07 -31.27
N LYS A 52 16.64 5.00 -31.95
CA LYS A 52 15.88 3.90 -31.34
C LYS A 52 16.72 3.09 -30.36
N SER A 53 17.97 2.80 -30.71
CA SER A 53 18.87 2.11 -29.80
C SER A 53 19.08 2.90 -28.50
N GLU A 54 19.24 4.24 -28.57
CA GLU A 54 19.33 5.13 -27.41
C GLU A 54 18.09 5.02 -26.52
N GLU A 55 16.88 5.03 -27.10
CA GLU A 55 15.62 4.90 -26.37
C GLU A 55 15.57 3.57 -25.59
N TYR A 56 15.83 2.46 -26.27
CA TYR A 56 15.73 1.13 -25.67
C TYR A 56 16.83 0.85 -24.64
N TYR A 57 18.07 1.29 -24.88
CA TYR A 57 19.12 1.20 -23.86
C TYR A 57 18.82 2.05 -22.63
N THR A 58 18.15 3.20 -22.80
CA THR A 58 17.70 4.02 -21.67
C THR A 58 16.65 3.29 -20.83
N LYS A 59 15.67 2.63 -21.48
CA LYS A 59 14.67 1.81 -20.80
C LYS A 59 15.34 0.65 -20.04
N ALA A 60 16.25 -0.06 -20.67
CA ALA A 60 16.99 -1.17 -20.07
C ALA A 60 17.80 -0.70 -18.85
N LYS A 61 18.60 0.38 -19.03
CA LYS A 61 19.42 0.96 -17.97
C LYS A 61 18.57 1.33 -16.74
N ASN A 62 17.45 2.02 -16.93
CA ASN A 62 16.58 2.46 -15.83
C ASN A 62 16.01 1.26 -15.04
N LEU A 63 15.70 0.16 -15.71
CA LEU A 63 15.25 -1.07 -15.04
C LEU A 63 16.41 -1.77 -14.31
N TYR A 64 17.58 -1.89 -14.91
CA TYR A 64 18.75 -2.44 -14.23
C TYR A 64 19.16 -1.60 -13.00
N GLU A 65 19.02 -0.27 -13.06
CA GLU A 65 19.23 0.62 -11.91
C GLU A 65 18.23 0.32 -10.78
N LYS A 66 16.96 0.16 -11.11
CA LYS A 66 15.91 -0.23 -10.14
C LYS A 66 16.20 -1.59 -9.50
N LEU A 67 16.76 -2.52 -10.27
CA LEU A 67 17.13 -3.86 -9.81
C LEU A 67 18.49 -3.91 -9.10
N ASN A 68 19.24 -2.80 -9.10
CA ASN A 68 20.61 -2.72 -8.58
C ASN A 68 21.57 -3.74 -9.26
N ASP A 69 21.32 -4.05 -10.52
CA ASP A 69 22.15 -4.96 -11.34
C ASP A 69 23.32 -4.21 -11.96
N LYS A 70 24.35 -4.01 -11.17
CA LYS A 70 25.51 -3.20 -11.55
C LYS A 70 26.21 -3.63 -12.84
N PRO A 71 26.46 -4.93 -13.12
CA PRO A 71 27.08 -5.36 -14.39
C PRO A 71 26.28 -4.93 -15.61
N ASN A 72 24.95 -5.12 -15.57
CA ASN A 72 24.08 -4.77 -16.68
C ASN A 72 23.82 -3.26 -16.78
N ILE A 73 23.86 -2.52 -15.66
CA ILE A 73 23.87 -1.04 -15.67
C ILE A 73 25.08 -0.53 -16.45
N GLU A 74 26.29 -1.02 -16.13
CA GLU A 74 27.53 -0.62 -16.83
C GLU A 74 27.41 -0.88 -18.34
N LYS A 75 27.02 -2.11 -18.71
CA LYS A 75 26.87 -2.55 -20.11
C LYS A 75 25.87 -1.68 -20.87
N ALA A 76 24.68 -1.46 -20.31
CA ALA A 76 23.63 -0.66 -20.96
C ALA A 76 24.05 0.83 -21.04
N THR A 77 24.73 1.35 -20.03
CA THR A 77 25.22 2.74 -20.01
C THR A 77 26.29 2.97 -21.07
N ARG A 78 27.22 2.02 -21.24
CA ARG A 78 28.22 2.09 -22.30
C ARG A 78 27.57 2.06 -23.70
N ARG A 79 26.61 1.14 -23.95
CA ARG A 79 25.89 1.07 -25.21
C ARG A 79 25.07 2.33 -25.50
N LEU A 80 24.49 2.91 -24.46
CA LEU A 80 23.82 4.21 -24.55
C LEU A 80 24.79 5.32 -25.00
N ALA A 81 26.00 5.38 -24.38
CA ALA A 81 27.02 6.33 -24.75
C ALA A 81 27.45 6.15 -26.22
N GLN A 82 27.65 4.91 -26.66
CA GLN A 82 28.00 4.60 -28.05
C GLN A 82 26.90 5.06 -29.05
N SER A 83 25.62 4.83 -28.71
CA SER A 83 24.49 5.29 -29.51
C SER A 83 24.43 6.82 -29.61
N GLN A 84 24.70 7.51 -28.51
CA GLN A 84 24.76 8.97 -28.47
C GLN A 84 25.93 9.54 -29.26
N GLU A 85 27.10 8.92 -29.17
CA GLU A 85 28.28 9.28 -29.95
C GLU A 85 28.01 9.16 -31.45
N LYS A 86 27.40 8.04 -31.92
CA LYS A 86 27.03 7.84 -33.34
C LYS A 86 26.00 8.88 -33.83
N GLN A 87 25.24 9.51 -32.91
CA GLN A 87 24.34 10.62 -33.23
C GLN A 87 25.01 12.01 -33.09
N ASN A 88 26.32 12.07 -32.87
CA ASN A 88 27.07 13.31 -32.56
C ASN A 88 26.59 14.05 -31.30
N LYS A 89 25.94 13.33 -30.34
CA LYS A 89 25.56 13.84 -29.04
C LYS A 89 26.73 13.68 -28.05
N ILE A 90 27.76 14.50 -28.20
CA ILE A 90 29.06 14.30 -27.54
C ILE A 90 28.98 14.47 -26.03
N THR A 91 28.34 15.54 -25.53
CA THR A 91 28.25 15.81 -24.08
C THR A 91 27.54 14.70 -23.31
N PRO A 92 26.34 14.21 -23.73
CA PRO A 92 25.71 13.04 -23.11
C PRO A 92 26.56 11.77 -23.19
N ALA A 93 27.26 11.54 -24.32
CA ALA A 93 28.12 10.37 -24.50
C ALA A 93 29.27 10.38 -23.47
N ILE A 94 29.98 11.51 -23.30
CA ILE A 94 31.03 11.69 -22.29
C ILE A 94 30.50 11.37 -20.90
N SER A 95 29.33 11.93 -20.53
CA SER A 95 28.70 11.69 -19.21
C SER A 95 28.43 10.20 -18.98
N ASN A 96 27.87 9.51 -19.98
CA ASN A 96 27.53 8.09 -19.86
C ASN A 96 28.78 7.19 -19.90
N TYR A 97 29.83 7.48 -20.69
CA TYR A 97 31.10 6.76 -20.59
C TYR A 97 31.74 6.95 -19.21
N GLY A 98 31.75 8.18 -18.66
CA GLY A 98 32.25 8.44 -17.32
C GLY A 98 31.50 7.65 -16.25
N ARG A 99 30.16 7.57 -16.36
CA ARG A 99 29.33 6.77 -15.46
C ARG A 99 29.59 5.26 -15.61
N ALA A 100 29.74 4.77 -16.83
CA ALA A 100 30.12 3.38 -17.10
C ALA A 100 31.49 3.06 -16.48
N ALA A 101 32.48 3.96 -16.59
CA ALA A 101 33.80 3.78 -15.96
C ALA A 101 33.72 3.68 -14.44
N GLN A 102 32.89 4.50 -13.78
CA GLN A 102 32.69 4.45 -12.33
C GLN A 102 32.01 3.16 -11.86
N MET A 103 31.18 2.56 -12.69
CA MET A 103 30.42 1.34 -12.37
C MET A 103 31.13 0.06 -12.79
N SER A 104 32.24 0.17 -13.55
CA SER A 104 32.97 -0.98 -14.08
C SER A 104 33.61 -1.83 -13.00
N TYR A 105 33.42 -3.15 -13.09
CA TYR A 105 34.01 -4.14 -12.18
C TYR A 105 35.39 -4.60 -12.63
N SER A 106 35.66 -4.54 -13.93
CA SER A 106 36.98 -4.90 -14.46
C SER A 106 37.81 -3.66 -14.70
N GLU A 107 39.09 -3.73 -14.36
CA GLU A 107 40.05 -2.64 -14.63
C GLU A 107 40.11 -2.32 -16.14
N LYS A 108 39.92 -3.32 -16.99
CA LYS A 108 39.79 -3.16 -18.43
C LYS A 108 38.59 -2.30 -18.82
N SER A 109 37.37 -2.70 -18.43
CA SER A 109 36.16 -1.93 -18.77
C SER A 109 36.24 -0.50 -18.24
N LYS A 110 36.80 -0.32 -17.05
CA LYS A 110 37.06 1.00 -16.47
C LYS A 110 38.04 1.81 -17.33
N ALA A 111 39.15 1.20 -17.74
CA ALA A 111 40.16 1.86 -18.58
C ALA A 111 39.55 2.23 -19.95
N VAL A 112 38.87 1.32 -20.62
CA VAL A 112 38.24 1.56 -21.94
C VAL A 112 37.22 2.71 -21.85
N ASN A 113 36.32 2.69 -20.87
CA ASN A 113 35.35 3.76 -20.69
C ASN A 113 36.01 5.11 -20.35
N SER A 114 37.08 5.12 -19.53
CA SER A 114 37.83 6.32 -19.21
C SER A 114 38.58 6.87 -20.42
N ASN A 115 39.17 5.99 -21.24
CA ASN A 115 39.81 6.37 -22.50
C ASN A 115 38.82 7.00 -23.49
N ASP A 116 37.59 6.47 -23.55
CA ASP A 116 36.53 7.04 -24.40
C ASP A 116 36.12 8.46 -23.90
N VAL A 117 36.06 8.69 -22.58
CA VAL A 117 35.88 10.04 -22.02
C VAL A 117 37.02 10.96 -22.47
N THR A 118 38.27 10.51 -22.29
CA THR A 118 39.48 11.30 -22.68
C THR A 118 39.45 11.59 -24.18
N ARG A 119 39.18 10.60 -25.02
CA ARG A 119 39.10 10.73 -26.48
C ARG A 119 38.10 11.80 -26.90
N LEU A 120 36.92 11.85 -26.25
CA LEU A 120 35.85 12.78 -26.62
C LEU A 120 36.04 14.18 -26.00
N SER A 121 36.56 14.28 -24.78
CA SER A 121 36.66 15.52 -24.03
C SER A 121 37.98 16.28 -24.24
N SER A 122 39.08 15.59 -24.60
CA SER A 122 40.38 16.24 -24.71
C SER A 122 40.44 17.29 -25.81
N PRO A 123 41.06 18.43 -25.57
CA PRO A 123 41.19 19.47 -26.56
C PRO A 123 42.28 19.16 -27.61
N THR A 124 43.29 18.37 -27.23
CA THR A 124 44.47 18.10 -28.06
C THR A 124 44.37 16.77 -28.80
N PRO A 125 44.75 16.69 -30.07
CA PRO A 125 44.76 15.43 -30.84
C PRO A 125 45.69 14.39 -30.22
N GLU A 126 46.79 14.77 -29.61
CA GLU A 126 47.79 13.86 -29.01
C GLU A 126 47.17 13.05 -27.88
N LEU A 127 46.48 13.70 -26.92
CA LEU A 127 45.80 13.00 -25.83
C LEU A 127 44.66 12.09 -26.32
N LYS A 128 43.99 12.50 -27.43
CA LYS A 128 42.99 11.63 -28.07
C LYS A 128 43.64 10.38 -28.64
N ALA A 129 44.76 10.56 -29.34
CA ALA A 129 45.50 9.42 -29.94
C ALA A 129 46.07 8.48 -28.86
N GLU A 130 46.59 9.00 -27.76
CA GLU A 130 47.06 8.20 -26.61
C GLU A 130 45.92 7.35 -26.00
N ALA A 131 44.76 7.96 -25.77
CA ALA A 131 43.60 7.26 -25.23
C ALA A 131 43.13 6.14 -26.16
N ILE A 132 43.08 6.41 -27.49
CA ILE A 132 42.71 5.39 -28.50
C ILE A 132 43.78 4.31 -28.57
N GLN A 133 45.08 4.66 -28.53
CA GLN A 133 46.17 3.69 -28.54
C GLN A 133 46.11 2.76 -27.32
N SER A 134 45.70 3.29 -26.15
CA SER A 134 45.45 2.47 -24.96
C SER A 134 44.33 1.46 -25.23
N ASN A 135 43.19 1.88 -25.86
CA ASN A 135 42.11 0.98 -26.24
C ASN A 135 42.55 -0.10 -27.26
N ILE A 136 43.38 0.27 -28.26
CA ILE A 136 43.99 -0.67 -29.19
C ILE A 136 44.80 -1.75 -28.46
N ASN A 137 45.62 -1.35 -27.50
CA ASN A 137 46.48 -2.27 -26.75
C ASN A 137 45.64 -3.22 -25.87
N LEU A 138 44.56 -2.70 -25.23
CA LEU A 138 43.63 -3.49 -24.44
C LEU A 138 42.85 -4.50 -25.29
N SER A 139 42.31 -4.08 -26.47
CA SER A 139 41.57 -4.95 -27.37
C SER A 139 42.47 -6.02 -28.02
N LYS A 140 43.72 -5.71 -28.33
CA LYS A 140 44.72 -6.70 -28.81
C LYS A 140 44.99 -7.77 -27.76
N LYS A 141 45.17 -7.39 -26.50
CA LYS A 141 45.47 -8.32 -25.41
C LYS A 141 44.32 -9.34 -25.21
N GLU A 142 43.08 -8.92 -25.41
CA GLU A 142 41.90 -9.73 -25.18
C GLU A 142 41.33 -10.35 -26.51
N ASN A 143 41.97 -10.10 -27.65
CA ASN A 143 41.55 -10.57 -28.96
C ASN A 143 40.14 -10.12 -29.39
N GLU A 144 39.71 -8.89 -28.97
CA GLU A 144 38.41 -8.30 -29.30
C GLU A 144 38.47 -7.57 -30.64
N GLN A 145 38.22 -8.30 -31.72
CA GLN A 145 38.42 -7.81 -33.08
C GLN A 145 37.49 -6.64 -33.47
N GLY A 146 36.23 -6.63 -33.00
CA GLY A 146 35.30 -5.55 -33.31
C GLY A 146 35.70 -4.21 -32.68
N ASP A 147 36.05 -4.21 -31.39
CA ASP A 147 36.49 -3.01 -30.69
C ASP A 147 37.87 -2.55 -31.20
N LEU A 148 38.72 -3.50 -31.60
CA LEU A 148 40.02 -3.21 -32.20
C LEU A 148 39.85 -2.47 -33.53
N ALA A 149 38.97 -2.93 -34.40
CA ALA A 149 38.67 -2.29 -35.70
C ALA A 149 38.13 -0.85 -35.50
N GLU A 150 37.19 -0.68 -34.51
CA GLU A 150 36.65 0.65 -34.21
C GLU A 150 37.73 1.59 -33.71
N SER A 151 38.61 1.11 -32.80
CA SER A 151 39.69 1.92 -32.25
C SER A 151 40.70 2.38 -33.35
N TYR A 152 41.04 1.49 -34.31
CA TYR A 152 41.85 1.92 -35.45
C TYR A 152 41.12 2.93 -36.35
N SER A 153 39.81 2.77 -36.59
CA SER A 153 39.03 3.76 -37.31
C SER A 153 38.99 5.12 -36.62
N GLN A 154 38.84 5.11 -35.30
CA GLN A 154 38.90 6.35 -34.47
C GLN A 154 40.27 7.01 -34.50
N LEU A 155 41.36 6.22 -34.49
CA LEU A 155 42.71 6.75 -34.62
C LEU A 155 42.95 7.44 -35.96
N ALA A 156 42.40 6.83 -37.03
CA ALA A 156 42.45 7.46 -38.36
C ALA A 156 41.70 8.81 -38.39
N ASP A 157 40.55 8.93 -37.70
CA ASP A 157 39.81 10.22 -37.59
C ASP A 157 40.67 11.29 -36.89
N VAL A 158 41.47 10.91 -35.91
CA VAL A 158 42.45 11.84 -35.23
C VAL A 158 43.56 12.21 -36.20
N ASN A 159 44.17 11.24 -36.89
CA ASN A 159 45.24 11.53 -37.87
C ASN A 159 44.76 12.46 -38.99
N LEU A 160 43.50 12.30 -39.46
CA LEU A 160 42.94 13.22 -40.46
C LEU A 160 42.83 14.67 -39.93
N LYS A 161 42.46 14.85 -38.66
CA LYS A 161 42.44 16.19 -38.05
C LYS A 161 43.81 16.80 -37.92
N GLN A 162 44.84 15.96 -37.80
CA GLN A 162 46.26 16.38 -37.79
C GLN A 162 46.82 16.54 -39.19
N LYS A 163 46.03 16.29 -40.24
CA LYS A 163 46.44 16.26 -41.67
C LYS A 163 47.47 15.18 -42.00
N ASP A 164 47.58 14.15 -41.16
CA ASP A 164 48.42 13.00 -41.41
C ASP A 164 47.64 11.94 -42.18
N VAL A 165 47.59 12.14 -43.50
CA VAL A 165 46.86 11.28 -44.43
C VAL A 165 47.44 9.87 -44.52
N SER A 166 48.79 9.75 -44.39
CA SER A 166 49.47 8.46 -44.47
C SER A 166 49.09 7.52 -43.34
N SER A 167 49.17 8.03 -42.10
CA SER A 167 48.79 7.27 -40.89
C SER A 167 47.30 6.97 -40.87
N ALA A 168 46.45 7.90 -41.35
CA ALA A 168 45.01 7.67 -41.48
C ALA A 168 44.68 6.52 -42.46
N GLU A 169 45.35 6.50 -43.65
CA GLU A 169 45.23 5.44 -44.65
C GLU A 169 45.62 4.06 -44.07
N GLU A 170 46.75 4.00 -43.34
CA GLU A 170 47.23 2.76 -42.73
C GLU A 170 46.26 2.24 -41.66
N ASN A 171 45.80 3.12 -40.80
CA ASN A 171 44.86 2.77 -39.73
C ASN A 171 43.49 2.31 -40.30
N LEU A 172 42.95 2.99 -41.32
CA LEU A 172 41.71 2.56 -41.99
C LEU A 172 41.85 1.21 -42.72
N ASN A 173 42.99 0.99 -43.38
CA ASN A 173 43.30 -0.29 -44.01
C ASN A 173 43.39 -1.42 -42.99
N THR A 174 44.00 -1.15 -41.82
CA THR A 174 44.10 -2.11 -40.72
C THR A 174 42.70 -2.41 -40.14
N ALA A 175 41.93 -1.37 -39.87
CA ALA A 175 40.56 -1.49 -39.40
C ALA A 175 39.68 -2.31 -40.36
N TYR A 176 39.77 -2.05 -41.68
CA TYR A 176 39.05 -2.80 -42.71
C TYR A 176 39.43 -4.28 -42.75
N LYS A 177 40.74 -4.59 -42.68
CA LYS A 177 41.20 -5.99 -42.67
C LYS A 177 40.66 -6.78 -41.49
N ILE A 178 40.57 -6.14 -40.33
CA ILE A 178 40.04 -6.74 -39.10
C ILE A 178 38.53 -6.94 -39.19
N SER A 179 37.77 -5.88 -39.53
CA SER A 179 36.30 -5.89 -39.49
C SER A 179 35.64 -6.75 -40.58
N LYS A 180 36.28 -6.92 -41.74
CA LYS A 180 35.65 -7.64 -42.86
C LYS A 180 35.28 -9.10 -42.58
N ARG A 181 35.87 -9.72 -41.54
CA ARG A 181 35.60 -11.12 -41.19
C ARG A 181 34.46 -11.26 -40.19
N GLU A 182 34.39 -10.36 -39.21
CA GLU A 182 33.51 -10.51 -38.06
C GLU A 182 32.39 -9.45 -37.99
N ALA A 183 32.61 -8.28 -38.61
CA ALA A 183 31.69 -7.16 -38.58
C ALA A 183 31.49 -6.50 -39.96
N PRO A 184 30.82 -7.18 -40.93
CA PRO A 184 30.67 -6.71 -42.31
C PRO A 184 30.13 -5.27 -42.43
N GLN A 185 29.15 -4.86 -41.61
CA GLN A 185 28.61 -3.50 -41.62
C GLN A 185 29.66 -2.45 -41.22
N GLN A 186 30.48 -2.78 -40.22
CA GLN A 186 31.59 -1.93 -39.82
C GLN A 186 32.64 -1.84 -40.92
N ALA A 187 32.93 -2.95 -41.61
CA ALA A 187 33.85 -2.96 -42.73
C ALA A 187 33.39 -2.06 -43.90
N LEU A 188 32.08 -2.03 -44.19
CA LEU A 188 31.52 -1.13 -45.21
C LEU A 188 31.69 0.33 -44.80
N ALA A 189 31.36 0.69 -43.53
CA ALA A 189 31.54 2.04 -43.04
C ALA A 189 33.01 2.50 -43.07
N ILE A 190 33.94 1.61 -42.70
CA ILE A 190 35.39 1.90 -42.76
C ILE A 190 35.87 2.06 -44.22
N ASN A 191 35.40 1.19 -45.12
CA ASN A 191 35.74 1.32 -46.53
C ASN A 191 35.21 2.61 -47.15
N GLN A 192 34.01 3.05 -46.72
CA GLN A 192 33.47 4.34 -47.17
C GLN A 192 34.37 5.49 -46.70
N LYS A 193 34.81 5.50 -45.43
CA LYS A 193 35.77 6.49 -44.91
C LYS A 193 37.08 6.49 -45.74
N LEU A 194 37.57 5.28 -46.08
CA LEU A 194 38.78 5.14 -46.89
C LEU A 194 38.59 5.71 -48.29
N ALA A 195 37.46 5.43 -48.93
CA ALA A 195 37.12 5.96 -50.25
C ALA A 195 36.97 7.50 -50.21
N ASP A 196 36.30 8.04 -49.19
CA ASP A 196 36.14 9.49 -48.99
C ASP A 196 37.52 10.16 -48.80
N LEU A 197 38.39 9.57 -47.98
CA LEU A 197 39.77 10.05 -47.80
C LEU A 197 40.50 10.17 -49.14
N TYR A 198 40.42 9.14 -50.00
CA TYR A 198 41.05 9.17 -51.30
C TYR A 198 40.45 10.22 -52.24
N VAL A 199 39.10 10.36 -52.21
CA VAL A 199 38.39 11.36 -53.02
C VAL A 199 38.80 12.80 -52.61
N GLU A 200 38.84 13.09 -51.28
CA GLU A 200 39.24 14.39 -50.75
C GLU A 200 40.69 14.76 -51.16
N ASN A 201 41.57 13.75 -51.22
CA ASN A 201 42.95 13.93 -51.67
C ASN A 201 43.07 13.80 -53.21
N LYS A 202 41.98 13.83 -53.97
CA LYS A 202 41.92 13.72 -55.45
C LYS A 202 42.58 12.44 -56.01
N ASN A 203 42.74 11.41 -55.18
CA ASN A 203 43.26 10.09 -55.61
C ASN A 203 42.12 9.16 -55.98
N PHE A 204 41.44 9.50 -57.09
CA PHE A 204 40.27 8.76 -57.53
C PHE A 204 40.57 7.30 -57.88
N GLU A 205 41.76 6.98 -58.37
CA GLU A 205 42.13 5.59 -58.70
C GLU A 205 42.16 4.70 -57.45
N LYS A 206 42.74 5.14 -56.36
CA LYS A 206 42.72 4.41 -55.08
C LYS A 206 41.26 4.29 -54.53
N ALA A 207 40.47 5.34 -54.65
CA ALA A 207 39.03 5.29 -54.23
C ALA A 207 38.26 4.24 -55.02
N ILE A 208 38.43 4.20 -56.37
CA ILE A 208 37.80 3.22 -57.25
C ILE A 208 38.29 1.81 -56.91
N GLU A 209 39.59 1.61 -56.69
CA GLU A 209 40.16 0.32 -56.31
C GLU A 209 39.56 -0.18 -54.97
N ALA A 210 39.48 0.66 -53.96
CA ALA A 210 38.90 0.33 -52.67
C ALA A 210 37.44 -0.13 -52.81
N LYS A 211 36.62 0.58 -53.60
CA LYS A 211 35.22 0.18 -53.86
C LYS A 211 35.09 -1.09 -54.69
N LYS A 212 35.93 -1.24 -55.73
CA LYS A 212 35.97 -2.49 -56.53
C LYS A 212 36.40 -3.70 -55.70
N LYS A 213 37.28 -3.50 -54.71
CA LYS A 213 37.70 -4.55 -53.77
C LYS A 213 36.52 -4.98 -52.87
N VAL A 214 35.78 -4.05 -52.32
CA VAL A 214 34.58 -4.34 -51.48
C VAL A 214 33.50 -5.08 -52.28
N LEU A 215 33.26 -4.71 -53.54
CA LEU A 215 32.32 -5.41 -54.42
C LEU A 215 32.69 -6.88 -54.68
N LYS A 216 33.94 -7.27 -54.41
CA LYS A 216 34.40 -8.67 -54.55
C LYS A 216 34.28 -9.47 -53.23
N GLU A 217 34.00 -8.84 -52.11
CA GLU A 217 33.82 -9.52 -50.82
C GLU A 217 32.49 -10.30 -50.82
N ASP A 218 32.47 -11.49 -50.22
CA ASP A 218 31.33 -12.40 -50.29
C ASP A 218 30.09 -11.82 -49.60
N PHE A 219 30.25 -11.09 -48.48
CA PHE A 219 29.15 -10.42 -47.78
C PHE A 219 28.46 -9.32 -48.62
N VAL A 220 29.14 -8.77 -49.65
CA VAL A 220 28.54 -7.83 -50.62
C VAL A 220 27.95 -8.58 -51.82
N LYS A 221 28.60 -9.61 -52.31
CA LYS A 221 28.08 -10.40 -53.42
C LYS A 221 26.77 -11.10 -53.10
N GLU A 222 26.67 -11.63 -51.87
CA GLU A 222 25.48 -12.34 -51.40
C GLU A 222 24.34 -11.39 -51.04
N ASN A 223 24.67 -10.10 -50.80
CA ASN A 223 23.73 -9.05 -50.43
C ASN A 223 23.43 -8.14 -51.62
N SER A 224 22.32 -8.43 -52.32
CA SER A 224 21.98 -7.69 -53.56
C SER A 224 21.69 -6.20 -53.31
N GLN A 225 21.12 -5.82 -52.16
CA GLN A 225 20.86 -4.41 -51.80
C GLN A 225 22.18 -3.70 -51.54
N GLU A 226 23.04 -4.31 -50.74
CA GLU A 226 24.35 -3.74 -50.45
C GLU A 226 25.22 -3.62 -51.72
N LYS A 227 25.16 -4.64 -52.58
CA LYS A 227 25.83 -4.58 -53.87
C LYS A 227 25.38 -3.39 -54.70
N VAL A 228 24.06 -3.11 -54.76
CA VAL A 228 23.52 -1.94 -55.47
C VAL A 228 24.05 -0.65 -54.81
N ASN A 229 24.02 -0.55 -53.49
CA ASN A 229 24.54 0.63 -52.75
C ASN A 229 26.03 0.86 -53.10
N GLN A 230 26.87 -0.20 -53.04
CA GLN A 230 28.28 -0.06 -53.32
C GLN A 230 28.56 0.31 -54.80
N ILE A 231 27.74 -0.18 -55.78
CA ILE A 231 27.82 0.25 -57.18
C ILE A 231 27.41 1.73 -57.33
N GLN A 232 26.39 2.21 -56.62
CA GLN A 232 25.97 3.61 -56.66
C GLN A 232 27.05 4.54 -56.05
N GLU A 233 27.70 4.12 -54.98
CA GLU A 233 28.82 4.87 -54.35
C GLU A 233 30.05 4.89 -55.30
N LEU A 234 30.34 3.78 -56.00
CA LEU A 234 31.38 3.73 -57.01
C LEU A 234 31.05 4.69 -58.16
N ALA A 235 29.79 4.74 -58.62
CA ALA A 235 29.36 5.71 -59.64
C ALA A 235 29.54 7.16 -59.18
N ASP A 236 29.27 7.49 -57.89
CA ASP A 236 29.52 8.83 -57.34
C ASP A 236 31.01 9.21 -57.43
N ILE A 237 31.95 8.26 -57.25
CA ILE A 237 33.36 8.51 -57.40
C ILE A 237 33.70 8.83 -58.84
N TYR A 238 33.13 8.08 -59.81
CA TYR A 238 33.31 8.38 -61.24
C TYR A 238 32.72 9.74 -61.63
N ILE A 239 31.57 10.16 -61.06
CA ILE A 239 31.02 11.51 -61.26
C ILE A 239 32.02 12.57 -60.76
N LYS A 240 32.56 12.39 -59.55
CA LYS A 240 33.55 13.32 -58.97
C LYS A 240 34.88 13.33 -59.75
N LYS A 241 35.23 12.20 -60.38
CA LYS A 241 36.39 12.08 -61.29
C LYS A 241 36.16 12.75 -62.65
N ASN A 242 34.94 13.21 -62.93
CA ASN A 242 34.48 13.77 -64.19
C ASN A 242 34.46 12.75 -65.36
N ASP A 243 34.07 11.52 -65.00
CA ASP A 243 33.87 10.41 -65.97
C ASP A 243 32.40 9.95 -65.94
N PRO A 244 31.50 10.74 -66.60
CA PRO A 244 30.07 10.46 -66.58
C PRO A 244 29.66 9.21 -67.32
N LYS A 245 30.47 8.73 -68.30
CA LYS A 245 30.15 7.56 -69.05
C LYS A 245 30.18 6.29 -68.19
N GLU A 246 31.25 6.08 -67.46
CA GLU A 246 31.38 4.93 -66.55
C GLU A 246 30.33 5.04 -65.39
N ALA A 247 30.03 6.27 -64.90
CA ALA A 247 28.99 6.46 -63.92
C ALA A 247 27.60 6.02 -64.45
N VAL A 248 27.25 6.37 -65.68
CA VAL A 248 25.97 5.97 -66.27
C VAL A 248 25.89 4.44 -66.44
N ASP A 249 26.94 3.79 -66.85
CA ASP A 249 26.94 2.32 -67.03
C ASP A 249 26.81 1.59 -65.69
N LEU A 250 27.50 2.08 -64.66
CA LEU A 250 27.36 1.57 -63.27
C LEU A 250 25.94 1.78 -62.72
N LEU A 251 25.35 2.97 -62.92
CA LEU A 251 24.01 3.28 -62.43
C LEU A 251 22.91 2.49 -63.13
N LYS A 252 23.08 2.21 -64.48
CA LYS A 252 22.19 1.31 -65.23
C LYS A 252 22.28 -0.12 -64.69
N ASN A 253 23.48 -0.59 -64.38
CA ASN A 253 23.68 -1.88 -63.74
C ASN A 253 23.04 -1.97 -62.39
N ALA A 254 23.26 -0.94 -61.53
CA ALA A 254 22.63 -0.82 -60.19
C ALA A 254 21.09 -0.83 -60.31
N TYR A 255 20.52 -0.05 -61.24
CA TYR A 255 19.10 -0.04 -61.52
C TYR A 255 18.55 -1.40 -61.93
N GLY A 256 19.24 -2.07 -62.85
CA GLY A 256 18.86 -3.43 -63.33
C GLY A 256 18.81 -4.45 -62.17
N ILE A 257 19.85 -4.46 -61.33
CA ILE A 257 19.90 -5.36 -60.18
C ILE A 257 18.77 -5.02 -59.18
N ALA A 258 18.53 -3.73 -58.90
CA ALA A 258 17.49 -3.27 -58.01
C ALA A 258 16.09 -3.68 -58.51
N LEU A 259 15.81 -3.58 -59.81
CA LEU A 259 14.56 -4.03 -60.39
C LEU A 259 14.36 -5.55 -60.28
N ASP A 260 15.41 -6.32 -60.57
CA ASP A 260 15.35 -7.81 -60.52
C ASP A 260 15.09 -8.30 -59.09
N LYS A 261 15.72 -7.68 -58.11
CA LYS A 261 15.70 -8.11 -56.72
C LYS A 261 14.61 -7.44 -55.87
N GLY A 262 13.86 -6.47 -56.39
CA GLY A 262 12.78 -5.82 -55.68
C GLY A 262 13.27 -4.74 -54.69
N HIS A 263 14.33 -4.00 -54.99
CA HIS A 263 14.88 -2.93 -54.17
C HIS A 263 14.37 -1.57 -54.64
N THR A 264 13.17 -1.16 -54.15
CA THR A 264 12.46 0.03 -54.67
C THR A 264 13.23 1.33 -54.42
N LEU A 265 13.78 1.52 -53.22
CA LEU A 265 14.51 2.73 -52.85
C LEU A 265 15.83 2.89 -53.62
N GLU A 266 16.55 1.79 -53.82
CA GLU A 266 17.80 1.74 -54.55
C GLU A 266 17.56 1.95 -56.05
N ALA A 267 16.48 1.39 -56.61
CA ALA A 267 16.06 1.65 -57.97
C ALA A 267 15.74 3.13 -58.20
N GLN A 268 14.94 3.73 -57.30
CA GLN A 268 14.61 5.16 -57.34
C GLN A 268 15.87 6.04 -57.26
N ARG A 269 16.81 5.69 -56.35
CA ARG A 269 18.08 6.41 -56.20
C ARG A 269 18.92 6.34 -57.51
N SER A 270 18.99 5.17 -58.12
CA SER A 270 19.68 5.01 -59.41
C SER A 270 19.02 5.87 -60.51
N VAL A 271 17.68 5.88 -60.59
CA VAL A 271 16.92 6.71 -61.55
C VAL A 271 17.23 8.20 -61.33
N LYS A 272 17.19 8.73 -60.10
CA LYS A 272 17.49 10.13 -59.81
C LYS A 272 18.91 10.51 -60.24
N LYS A 273 19.91 9.65 -59.97
CA LYS A 273 21.30 9.90 -60.35
C LYS A 273 21.49 9.85 -61.87
N LEU A 274 20.88 8.87 -62.57
CA LEU A 274 20.87 8.81 -64.02
C LEU A 274 20.21 10.04 -64.66
N ASP A 275 19.06 10.44 -64.16
CA ASP A 275 18.34 11.65 -64.62
C ASP A 275 19.23 12.89 -64.51
N SER A 276 19.90 13.07 -63.35
CA SER A 276 20.85 14.20 -63.16
C SER A 276 21.96 14.17 -64.20
N LEU A 277 22.52 13.01 -64.54
CA LEU A 277 23.56 12.89 -65.55
C LEU A 277 23.04 13.13 -66.96
N TYR A 278 21.82 12.64 -67.32
CA TYR A 278 21.17 12.92 -68.59
C TYR A 278 20.82 14.37 -68.75
N ALA A 279 20.35 15.06 -67.67
CA ALA A 279 20.08 16.47 -67.67
C ALA A 279 21.36 17.30 -67.95
N ILE A 280 22.49 16.98 -67.29
CA ILE A 280 23.79 17.64 -67.54
C ILE A 280 24.27 17.42 -68.97
N SER A 281 24.04 16.25 -69.56
CA SER A 281 24.40 15.93 -70.98
C SER A 281 23.40 16.44 -72.04
N GLY A 282 22.29 17.08 -71.64
CA GLY A 282 21.22 17.57 -72.49
C GLY A 282 20.36 16.45 -73.13
N ASN A 283 20.47 15.20 -72.67
CA ASN A 283 19.74 14.06 -73.20
C ASN A 283 18.36 13.87 -72.56
N ILE A 284 17.44 14.77 -72.86
CA ILE A 284 16.09 14.79 -72.32
C ILE A 284 15.30 13.53 -72.65
N ASP A 285 15.47 12.98 -73.92
CA ASP A 285 14.75 11.79 -74.34
C ASP A 285 15.10 10.59 -73.50
N ALA A 286 16.38 10.40 -73.14
CA ALA A 286 16.83 9.32 -72.25
C ALA A 286 16.25 9.47 -70.85
N SER A 287 16.13 10.70 -70.31
CA SER A 287 15.51 10.97 -69.05
C SER A 287 14.02 10.61 -69.03
N VAL A 288 13.26 11.03 -70.02
CA VAL A 288 11.83 10.71 -70.18
C VAL A 288 11.62 9.19 -70.33
N GLN A 289 12.42 8.54 -71.09
CA GLN A 289 12.33 7.09 -71.31
C GLN A 289 12.66 6.31 -70.01
N LEU A 290 13.65 6.75 -69.26
CA LEU A 290 14.01 6.21 -67.92
C LEU A 290 12.85 6.31 -66.93
N TYR A 291 12.20 7.46 -66.81
CA TYR A 291 11.04 7.61 -65.92
C TYR A 291 9.85 6.77 -66.39
N ARG A 292 9.57 6.68 -67.68
CA ARG A 292 8.50 5.82 -68.21
C ARG A 292 8.74 4.35 -67.88
N ASP A 293 9.97 3.89 -68.01
CA ASP A 293 10.38 2.51 -67.71
C ASP A 293 10.23 2.25 -66.18
N PHE A 294 10.70 3.18 -65.35
CA PHE A 294 10.59 3.08 -63.89
C PHE A 294 9.13 3.06 -63.41
N LEU A 295 8.30 4.00 -63.88
CA LEU A 295 6.88 4.09 -63.52
C LEU A 295 6.09 2.85 -63.98
N GLY A 296 6.40 2.32 -65.18
CA GLY A 296 5.76 1.09 -65.67
C GLY A 296 6.10 -0.15 -64.85
N LYS A 297 7.29 -0.17 -64.24
CA LYS A 297 7.76 -1.29 -63.40
C LYS A 297 7.49 -1.13 -61.91
N LEU A 298 7.15 0.07 -61.45
CA LEU A 298 6.98 0.42 -60.04
C LEU A 298 5.97 -0.47 -59.31
N PRO A 299 4.76 -0.79 -59.83
CA PRO A 299 3.83 -1.66 -59.12
C PRO A 299 4.39 -3.05 -58.84
N ASN A 300 5.08 -3.63 -59.81
CA ASN A 300 5.71 -4.94 -59.65
C ASN A 300 6.92 -4.89 -58.70
N LEU A 301 7.66 -3.78 -58.74
CA LEU A 301 8.80 -3.54 -57.86
C LEU A 301 8.36 -3.44 -56.40
N VAL A 302 7.36 -2.63 -56.12
CA VAL A 302 6.79 -2.46 -54.75
C VAL A 302 6.22 -3.77 -54.21
N SER A 303 5.55 -4.58 -55.08
CA SER A 303 5.00 -5.87 -54.65
C SER A 303 6.08 -6.93 -54.30
N LYS A 304 7.28 -6.80 -54.85
CA LYS A 304 8.43 -7.65 -54.56
C LYS A 304 9.31 -7.15 -53.42
N ASP A 305 9.13 -5.90 -53.01
CA ASP A 305 10.02 -5.24 -52.04
C ASP A 305 9.74 -5.68 -50.62
N ARG A 306 10.48 -6.66 -50.15
CA ARG A 306 10.39 -7.13 -48.76
C ARG A 306 10.82 -6.08 -47.75
N SER A 307 11.72 -5.17 -48.10
CA SER A 307 12.18 -4.15 -47.16
C SER A 307 11.09 -3.17 -46.77
N LEU A 308 10.13 -2.86 -47.66
CA LEU A 308 8.96 -2.05 -47.35
C LEU A 308 7.99 -2.77 -46.44
N VAL A 309 7.83 -4.10 -46.61
CA VAL A 309 7.01 -4.94 -45.75
C VAL A 309 7.66 -5.05 -44.36
N ASP A 310 8.96 -5.30 -44.32
CA ASP A 310 9.72 -5.43 -43.08
C ASP A 310 9.70 -4.13 -42.26
N ASN A 311 9.85 -2.98 -42.91
CA ASN A 311 9.73 -1.67 -42.24
C ASN A 311 8.35 -1.45 -41.64
N LYS A 312 7.27 -1.83 -42.36
CA LYS A 312 5.92 -1.75 -41.83
C LYS A 312 5.69 -2.67 -40.63
N ILE A 313 6.20 -3.91 -40.71
CA ILE A 313 6.15 -4.88 -39.61
C ILE A 313 6.91 -4.32 -38.40
N LEU A 314 8.05 -3.66 -38.60
CA LEU A 314 8.82 -3.05 -37.54
C LEU A 314 8.03 -1.92 -36.89
N GLU A 315 7.42 -1.02 -37.67
CA GLU A 315 6.57 0.08 -37.19
C GLU A 315 5.36 -0.46 -36.43
N ASP A 316 4.63 -1.44 -36.95
CA ASP A 316 3.52 -2.10 -36.27
C ASP A 316 3.95 -2.75 -34.95
N THR A 317 5.17 -3.33 -34.93
CA THR A 317 5.74 -3.94 -33.72
C THR A 317 6.08 -2.91 -32.65
N GLU A 318 6.67 -1.77 -33.04
CA GLU A 318 6.93 -0.64 -32.15
C GLU A 318 5.64 -0.06 -31.60
N GLN A 319 4.61 0.12 -32.40
CA GLN A 319 3.30 0.57 -31.94
C GLN A 319 2.72 -0.41 -30.91
N ARG A 320 2.91 -1.71 -31.15
CA ARG A 320 2.46 -2.75 -30.23
C ARG A 320 3.21 -2.71 -28.88
N ILE A 321 4.51 -2.48 -28.90
CA ILE A 321 5.31 -2.27 -27.68
C ILE A 321 4.75 -1.08 -26.89
N SER A 322 4.56 0.06 -27.56
CA SER A 322 4.02 1.28 -26.93
C SER A 322 2.62 1.05 -26.32
N GLN A 323 1.76 0.30 -27.02
CA GLN A 323 0.44 -0.07 -26.47
C GLN A 323 0.55 -0.94 -25.22
N LEU A 324 1.42 -1.94 -25.22
CA LEU A 324 1.64 -2.83 -24.08
C LEU A 324 2.16 -2.07 -22.85
N GLU A 325 3.06 -1.12 -23.06
CA GLU A 325 3.59 -0.25 -22.00
C GLU A 325 2.47 0.59 -21.38
N LYS A 326 1.62 1.23 -22.21
CA LYS A 326 0.46 2.02 -21.75
C LYS A 326 -0.59 1.17 -21.02
N GLU A 327 -0.91 -0.01 -21.57
CA GLU A 327 -1.85 -0.92 -20.89
C GLU A 327 -1.36 -1.32 -19.50
N ARG A 328 -0.06 -1.55 -19.36
CA ARG A 328 0.54 -1.86 -18.05
C ARG A 328 0.44 -0.68 -17.09
N GLU A 329 0.82 0.52 -17.53
CA GLU A 329 0.76 1.73 -16.72
C GLU A 329 -0.66 1.97 -16.19
N LEU A 330 -1.67 1.86 -17.06
CA LEU A 330 -3.08 1.97 -16.67
C LEU A 330 -3.50 0.90 -15.66
N LYS A 331 -3.07 -0.35 -15.84
CA LYS A 331 -3.36 -1.43 -14.89
C LYS A 331 -2.73 -1.15 -13.51
N ASP A 332 -1.49 -0.70 -13.47
CA ASP A 332 -0.79 -0.38 -12.22
C ASP A 332 -1.43 0.82 -11.51
N GLU A 333 -1.89 1.84 -12.26
CA GLU A 333 -2.66 2.97 -11.72
C GLU A 333 -4.00 2.52 -11.12
N LEU A 334 -4.74 1.66 -11.82
CA LEU A 334 -6.01 1.10 -11.34
C LEU A 334 -5.81 0.27 -10.05
N ILE A 335 -4.75 -0.56 -10.00
CA ILE A 335 -4.41 -1.34 -8.81
C ILE A 335 -4.09 -0.41 -7.64
N ARG A 336 -3.32 0.66 -7.87
CA ARG A 336 -2.99 1.65 -6.84
C ARG A 336 -4.25 2.34 -6.31
N LYS A 337 -5.14 2.82 -7.20
CA LYS A 337 -6.43 3.43 -6.81
C LYS A 337 -7.31 2.47 -6.02
N LYS A 338 -7.40 1.20 -6.47
CA LYS A 338 -8.15 0.15 -5.76
C LYS A 338 -7.59 -0.10 -4.36
N ASN A 339 -6.27 -0.17 -4.21
CA ASN A 339 -5.63 -0.39 -2.90
C ASN A 339 -5.89 0.79 -1.94
N VAL A 340 -5.75 2.03 -2.42
CA VAL A 340 -6.07 3.24 -1.62
C VAL A 340 -7.53 3.20 -1.16
N PHE A 341 -8.46 2.88 -2.07
CA PHE A 341 -9.88 2.74 -1.72
C PHE A 341 -10.12 1.64 -0.67
N ASN A 342 -9.52 0.46 -0.84
CA ASN A 342 -9.66 -0.63 0.11
C ASN A 342 -9.10 -0.27 1.50
N TYR A 343 -7.93 0.38 1.58
CA TYR A 343 -7.36 0.81 2.85
C TYR A 343 -8.21 1.89 3.53
N SER A 344 -8.79 2.82 2.76
CA SER A 344 -9.71 3.82 3.31
C SER A 344 -10.99 3.18 3.86
N LEU A 345 -11.51 2.15 3.18
CA LEU A 345 -12.68 1.38 3.65
C LEU A 345 -12.38 0.63 4.95
N ILE A 346 -11.21 -0.03 5.04
CA ILE A 346 -10.77 -0.72 6.26
C ILE A 346 -10.62 0.28 7.40
N GLY A 347 -10.01 1.44 7.15
CA GLY A 347 -9.88 2.51 8.13
C GLY A 347 -11.24 3.00 8.65
N ALA A 348 -12.20 3.22 7.75
CA ALA A 348 -13.56 3.62 8.12
C ALA A 348 -14.27 2.54 8.96
N LEU A 349 -14.10 1.26 8.63
CA LEU A 349 -14.67 0.14 9.39
C LEU A 349 -14.10 0.05 10.80
N VAL A 350 -12.79 0.25 10.96
CA VAL A 350 -12.11 0.29 12.26
C VAL A 350 -12.63 1.45 13.11
N LEU A 351 -12.79 2.63 12.53
CA LEU A 351 -13.35 3.80 13.22
C LEU A 351 -14.80 3.56 13.65
N LEU A 352 -15.62 2.95 12.78
CA LEU A 352 -17.01 2.63 13.08
C LEU A 352 -17.13 1.63 14.23
N THR A 353 -16.32 0.57 14.21
CA THR A 353 -16.27 -0.42 15.29
C THR A 353 -15.81 0.20 16.61
N GLY A 354 -14.80 1.07 16.57
CA GLY A 354 -14.36 1.84 17.74
C GLY A 354 -15.48 2.72 18.31
N LEU A 355 -16.23 3.39 17.46
CA LEU A 355 -17.36 4.23 17.85
C LEU A 355 -18.48 3.40 18.49
N ILE A 356 -18.83 2.25 17.90
CA ILE A 356 -19.84 1.33 18.45
C ILE A 356 -19.43 0.86 19.87
N VAL A 357 -18.19 0.43 20.04
CA VAL A 357 -17.67 0.02 21.36
C VAL A 357 -17.70 1.17 22.36
N PHE A 358 -17.35 2.38 21.95
CA PHE A 358 -17.40 3.58 22.78
C PHE A 358 -18.83 3.89 23.23
N ILE A 359 -19.79 3.89 22.31
CA ILE A 359 -21.22 4.12 22.59
C ILE A 359 -21.73 3.04 23.56
N PHE A 360 -21.44 1.77 23.31
CA PHE A 360 -21.87 0.68 24.18
C PHE A 360 -21.34 0.82 25.61
N ARG A 361 -20.05 1.14 25.77
CA ARG A 361 -19.44 1.40 27.09
C ARG A 361 -20.09 2.59 27.81
N THR A 362 -20.36 3.66 27.06
CA THR A 362 -20.99 4.87 27.61
C THR A 362 -22.41 4.59 28.07
N LEU A 363 -23.21 3.90 27.25
CA LEU A 363 -24.58 3.50 27.61
C LEU A 363 -24.61 2.62 28.87
N LYS A 364 -23.72 1.63 28.95
CA LYS A 364 -23.60 0.77 30.13
C LYS A 364 -23.23 1.58 31.39
N LYS A 365 -22.34 2.55 31.28
CA LYS A 365 -21.95 3.44 32.38
C LYS A 365 -23.13 4.32 32.84
N VAL A 366 -23.91 4.86 31.89
CA VAL A 366 -25.10 5.67 32.19
C VAL A 366 -26.19 4.82 32.89
N GLN A 367 -26.46 3.62 32.40
CA GLN A 367 -27.41 2.70 33.03
C GLN A 367 -27.02 2.38 34.48
N THR A 368 -25.74 2.09 34.73
CA THR A 368 -25.26 1.83 36.11
C THR A 368 -25.42 3.05 37.00
N LYS A 369 -25.14 4.26 36.50
CA LYS A 369 -25.32 5.52 37.21
C LYS A 369 -26.80 5.76 37.56
N ASN A 370 -27.71 5.54 36.60
CA ASN A 370 -29.14 5.70 36.82
C ASN A 370 -29.67 4.72 37.86
N LYS A 371 -29.22 3.46 37.89
CA LYS A 371 -29.57 2.50 38.94
C LYS A 371 -29.09 2.96 40.34
N LYS A 372 -27.88 3.51 40.44
CA LYS A 372 -27.38 4.07 41.70
C LYS A 372 -28.19 5.26 42.18
N ILE A 373 -28.57 6.17 41.28
CA ILE A 373 -29.43 7.33 41.63
C ILE A 373 -30.81 6.84 42.11
N ALA A 374 -31.39 5.86 41.41
CA ALA A 374 -32.67 5.27 41.83
C ALA A 374 -32.57 4.63 43.25
N LEU A 375 -31.49 3.88 43.52
CA LEU A 375 -31.25 3.29 44.84
C LEU A 375 -31.12 4.37 45.94
N GLN A 376 -30.39 5.45 45.64
CA GLN A 376 -30.28 6.57 46.58
C GLN A 376 -31.61 7.29 46.81
N SER A 377 -32.44 7.44 45.78
CA SER A 377 -33.76 8.05 45.90
C SER A 377 -34.68 7.23 46.81
N LEU A 378 -34.74 5.90 46.58
CA LEU A 378 -35.55 4.98 47.41
C LEU A 378 -35.08 4.99 48.88
N ARG A 379 -33.81 5.19 49.16
CA ARG A 379 -33.28 5.28 50.49
C ARG A 379 -33.67 6.61 51.20
N ARG A 380 -33.72 7.72 50.47
CA ARG A 380 -34.08 9.05 51.01
C ARG A 380 -35.57 9.18 51.33
N GLU A 381 -36.41 8.34 50.74
CA GLU A 381 -37.83 8.25 51.09
C GLU A 381 -38.04 7.61 52.48
N MET A 382 -37.19 8.00 53.45
CA MET A 382 -37.42 7.61 54.83
C MET A 382 -38.75 8.13 55.30
N ASN A 383 -39.47 7.26 55.97
CA ASN A 383 -40.84 7.37 56.37
C ASN A 383 -41.11 8.66 57.16
N PRO A 384 -41.62 9.74 56.53
CA PRO A 384 -41.97 10.96 57.23
C PRO A 384 -42.97 10.68 58.36
N HIS A 385 -43.73 9.63 58.21
CA HIS A 385 -44.71 9.17 59.18
C HIS A 385 -44.09 8.72 60.51
N PHE A 386 -42.90 8.07 60.47
CA PHE A 386 -42.17 7.75 61.72
C PHE A 386 -41.71 9.00 62.41
N ILE A 387 -41.21 10.01 61.74
CA ILE A 387 -40.79 11.29 62.33
C ILE A 387 -41.98 12.00 62.97
N PHE A 388 -43.09 12.15 62.24
CA PHE A 388 -44.30 12.76 62.78
C PHE A 388 -44.88 11.99 63.97
N ASN A 389 -44.85 10.66 63.86
CA ASN A 389 -45.35 9.82 64.96
C ASN A 389 -44.49 9.89 66.22
N SER A 390 -43.17 9.95 66.05
CA SER A 390 -42.26 10.11 67.21
C SER A 390 -42.43 11.46 67.88
N LEU A 391 -42.56 12.54 67.09
CA LEU A 391 -42.85 13.86 67.61
C LEU A 391 -44.19 13.91 68.36
N ASN A 392 -45.23 13.24 67.82
CA ASN A 392 -46.54 13.13 68.51
C ASN A 392 -46.44 12.37 69.87
N SER A 393 -45.54 11.36 69.92
CA SER A 393 -45.31 10.64 71.17
C SER A 393 -44.62 11.53 72.21
N VAL A 394 -43.63 12.35 71.83
CA VAL A 394 -43.01 13.32 72.68
C VAL A 394 -44.08 14.31 73.23
N ASN A 395 -44.94 14.84 72.33
CA ASN A 395 -46.04 15.74 72.76
C ASN A 395 -47.01 15.05 73.73
N HIS A 396 -47.32 13.78 73.52
CA HIS A 396 -48.17 13.01 74.42
C HIS A 396 -47.55 12.88 75.84
N PHE A 397 -46.24 12.51 75.93
CA PHE A 397 -45.53 12.43 77.21
C PHE A 397 -45.46 13.76 77.89
N ILE A 398 -45.28 14.86 77.18
CA ILE A 398 -45.34 16.21 77.75
C ILE A 398 -46.75 16.54 78.28
N ALA A 399 -47.78 16.25 77.50
CA ALA A 399 -49.17 16.51 77.86
C ALA A 399 -49.66 15.69 79.09
N THR A 400 -49.04 14.54 79.35
CA THR A 400 -49.31 13.68 80.51
C THR A 400 -48.39 14.00 81.74
N ASN A 401 -47.65 15.09 81.73
CA ASN A 401 -46.68 15.52 82.71
C ASN A 401 -45.58 14.49 83.04
N ASN A 402 -45.19 13.69 82.03
CA ASN A 402 -44.12 12.72 82.18
C ASN A 402 -42.84 13.24 81.51
N GLU A 403 -42.24 14.28 82.05
CA GLU A 403 -41.06 14.95 81.49
C GLU A 403 -39.84 14.02 81.39
N LEU A 404 -39.69 13.06 82.29
CA LEU A 404 -38.58 12.12 82.30
C LEU A 404 -38.67 11.17 81.08
N GLU A 405 -39.84 10.60 80.81
CA GLU A 405 -40.07 9.75 79.66
C GLU A 405 -39.97 10.54 78.35
N ALA A 406 -40.48 11.77 78.29
CA ALA A 406 -40.35 12.65 77.14
C ALA A 406 -38.86 12.89 76.80
N ASN A 407 -38.03 13.19 77.80
CA ASN A 407 -36.59 13.41 77.59
C ASN A 407 -35.84 12.13 77.16
N GLN A 408 -36.16 11.01 77.80
CA GLN A 408 -35.56 9.71 77.42
C GLN A 408 -35.94 9.32 76.02
N TYR A 409 -37.22 9.51 75.66
CA TYR A 409 -37.69 9.20 74.26
C TYR A 409 -37.02 10.12 73.24
N LEU A 410 -36.94 11.44 73.52
CA LEU A 410 -36.30 12.40 72.62
C LEU A 410 -34.80 12.10 72.44
N THR A 411 -34.11 11.69 73.52
CA THR A 411 -32.69 11.30 73.44
C THR A 411 -32.50 10.07 72.57
N LYS A 412 -33.31 9.02 72.75
CA LYS A 412 -33.26 7.80 71.90
C LYS A 412 -33.62 8.12 70.47
N PHE A 413 -34.66 8.96 70.24
CA PHE A 413 -35.06 9.41 68.94
C PHE A 413 -33.93 10.16 68.19
N SER A 414 -33.30 11.13 68.91
CA SER A 414 -32.18 11.91 68.35
C SER A 414 -30.99 11.00 67.95
N LYS A 415 -30.69 10.00 68.83
CA LYS A 415 -29.63 9.01 68.51
C LYS A 415 -29.96 8.17 67.32
N LEU A 416 -31.21 7.69 67.21
CA LEU A 416 -31.66 6.92 66.02
C LEU A 416 -31.59 7.76 64.74
N MET A 417 -32.13 9.02 64.81
CA MET A 417 -32.12 9.90 63.63
C MET A 417 -30.72 10.23 63.15
N ARG A 418 -29.78 10.48 64.07
CA ARG A 418 -28.36 10.69 63.71
C ARG A 418 -27.78 9.47 63.03
N GLY A 419 -27.95 8.28 63.61
CA GLY A 419 -27.44 7.04 63.00
C GLY A 419 -28.06 6.75 61.62
N VAL A 420 -29.35 7.02 61.47
CA VAL A 420 -30.04 6.91 60.18
C VAL A 420 -29.45 7.89 59.15
N MET A 421 -29.18 9.14 59.54
CA MET A 421 -28.60 10.15 58.63
C MET A 421 -27.17 9.81 58.21
N GLU A 422 -26.33 9.41 59.18
CA GLU A 422 -24.94 8.99 58.92
C GLU A 422 -24.86 7.80 57.97
N ASN A 423 -25.71 6.82 58.15
CA ASN A 423 -25.74 5.60 57.32
C ASN A 423 -26.53 5.74 56.02
N SER A 424 -27.19 6.89 55.79
CA SER A 424 -28.01 7.11 54.59
C SER A 424 -27.21 7.28 53.32
N THR A 425 -25.89 7.48 53.39
CA THR A 425 -25.00 7.64 52.21
C THR A 425 -24.38 6.34 51.73
N GLU A 426 -24.28 5.31 52.58
CA GLU A 426 -23.62 4.05 52.31
C GLU A 426 -24.62 2.97 51.85
N ASP A 427 -24.29 2.22 50.80
CA ASP A 427 -25.16 1.15 50.32
C ASP A 427 -25.13 -0.08 51.24
N PHE A 428 -24.02 -0.32 51.88
CA PHE A 428 -23.82 -1.35 52.89
C PHE A 428 -23.19 -0.75 54.13
N ILE A 429 -23.63 -1.18 55.30
CA ILE A 429 -23.12 -0.74 56.61
C ILE A 429 -22.67 -1.95 57.42
N PRO A 430 -21.78 -1.77 58.39
CA PRO A 430 -21.45 -2.83 59.35
C PRO A 430 -22.68 -3.40 60.01
N PHE A 431 -22.76 -4.72 60.14
CA PHE A 431 -23.89 -5.42 60.76
C PHE A 431 -24.20 -4.88 62.16
N GLN A 432 -23.17 -4.62 62.98
CA GLN A 432 -23.33 -4.06 64.31
C GLN A 432 -24.07 -2.72 64.29
N GLN A 433 -23.78 -1.85 63.34
CA GLN A 433 -24.46 -0.56 63.20
C GLN A 433 -25.94 -0.71 62.88
N GLU A 434 -26.29 -1.64 61.97
CA GLU A 434 -27.70 -1.94 61.66
C GLU A 434 -28.40 -2.52 62.87
N LEU A 435 -27.76 -3.45 63.60
CA LEU A 435 -28.30 -4.03 64.82
C LEU A 435 -28.59 -2.97 65.87
N ASP A 436 -27.66 -2.04 66.10
CA ASP A 436 -27.84 -0.94 67.06
C ASP A 436 -29.01 -0.02 66.65
N LEU A 437 -29.19 0.25 65.32
CA LEU A 437 -30.31 1.02 64.82
C LEU A 437 -31.63 0.30 65.04
N LEU A 438 -31.69 -1.02 64.77
CA LEU A 438 -32.90 -1.83 64.96
C LEU A 438 -33.27 -1.93 66.46
N GLN A 439 -32.28 -2.11 67.33
CA GLN A 439 -32.51 -2.08 68.82
C GLN A 439 -33.07 -0.77 69.27
N ASN A 440 -32.47 0.37 68.85
CA ASN A 440 -32.97 1.69 69.17
C ASN A 440 -34.39 1.94 68.68
N TYR A 441 -34.65 1.49 67.41
CA TYR A 441 -35.97 1.59 66.80
C TYR A 441 -37.03 0.80 67.58
N LEU A 442 -36.75 -0.48 67.88
CA LEU A 442 -37.68 -1.33 68.65
C LEU A 442 -37.89 -0.82 70.06
N ALA A 443 -36.85 -0.29 70.73
CA ALA A 443 -36.97 0.32 72.05
C ALA A 443 -37.87 1.58 72.08
N LEU A 444 -37.83 2.39 71.03
CA LEU A 444 -38.70 3.54 70.84
C LEU A 444 -40.17 3.15 70.63
N GLU A 445 -40.41 2.19 69.72
CA GLU A 445 -41.76 1.71 69.45
C GLU A 445 -42.32 0.93 70.63
N LYS A 446 -41.50 0.19 71.40
CA LYS A 446 -41.94 -0.42 72.69
C LYS A 446 -42.34 0.61 73.74
N THR A 447 -41.59 1.71 73.86
CA THR A 447 -41.97 2.77 74.76
C THR A 447 -43.33 3.43 74.40
N ARG A 448 -43.57 3.53 73.08
CA ARG A 448 -44.79 4.09 72.50
C ARG A 448 -46.00 3.19 72.66
N PHE A 449 -45.81 1.88 72.53
CA PHE A 449 -46.83 0.86 72.58
C PHE A 449 -46.63 -0.14 73.71
N ALA A 450 -46.29 0.35 74.93
CA ALA A 450 -45.86 -0.45 76.04
C ALA A 450 -46.72 -1.66 76.37
N ASP A 451 -48.06 -1.50 76.28
CA ASP A 451 -49.03 -2.55 76.57
C ASP A 451 -49.43 -3.42 75.38
N LYS A 452 -48.90 -3.12 74.19
CA LYS A 452 -49.33 -3.79 72.96
C LYS A 452 -48.43 -4.95 72.52
N PHE A 453 -47.12 -4.88 72.77
CA PHE A 453 -46.19 -5.94 72.37
C PHE A 453 -44.94 -6.00 73.22
N ASP A 454 -44.28 -7.17 73.22
CA ASP A 454 -42.90 -7.39 73.61
C ASP A 454 -42.08 -7.84 72.41
N TYR A 455 -40.77 -7.72 72.49
CA TYR A 455 -39.87 -8.13 71.43
C TYR A 455 -38.60 -8.83 71.95
N GLU A 456 -38.05 -9.69 71.14
CA GLU A 456 -36.77 -10.40 71.31
C GLU A 456 -35.92 -10.24 70.08
N ILE A 457 -34.61 -9.99 70.28
CA ILE A 457 -33.62 -10.01 69.21
C ILE A 457 -32.62 -11.10 69.55
N ASP A 458 -32.53 -12.06 68.66
CA ASP A 458 -31.61 -13.21 68.79
C ASP A 458 -30.59 -13.18 67.67
N VAL A 459 -29.29 -13.29 68.04
CA VAL A 459 -28.18 -13.21 67.06
C VAL A 459 -27.30 -14.41 67.27
N ASP A 460 -27.14 -15.21 66.23
CA ASP A 460 -26.27 -16.38 66.25
C ASP A 460 -24.82 -15.97 66.62
N GLU A 461 -24.27 -16.57 67.67
CA GLU A 461 -22.93 -16.32 68.20
C GLU A 461 -21.81 -16.59 67.18
N SER A 462 -22.08 -17.38 66.15
CA SER A 462 -21.12 -17.68 65.06
C SER A 462 -20.98 -16.55 64.03
N LEU A 463 -21.80 -15.51 64.10
CA LEU A 463 -21.73 -14.36 63.22
C LEU A 463 -20.58 -13.43 63.60
N ASN A 464 -19.62 -13.26 62.68
CA ASN A 464 -18.55 -12.28 62.87
C ASN A 464 -19.07 -10.85 62.65
N MET A 465 -19.57 -10.21 63.72
CA MET A 465 -20.23 -8.90 63.65
C MET A 465 -19.34 -7.76 63.16
N GLN A 466 -18.00 -7.88 63.28
CA GLN A 466 -17.07 -6.79 62.94
C GLN A 466 -16.81 -6.65 61.42
N ASN A 467 -16.84 -7.75 60.68
CA ASN A 467 -16.51 -7.75 59.25
C ASN A 467 -17.73 -7.92 58.33
N LEU A 468 -18.90 -8.21 58.89
CA LEU A 468 -20.12 -8.42 58.14
C LEU A 468 -20.75 -7.10 57.72
N GLN A 469 -20.95 -6.91 56.41
CA GLN A 469 -21.66 -5.73 55.88
C GLN A 469 -22.99 -6.15 55.28
N ILE A 470 -24.06 -5.45 55.64
CA ILE A 470 -25.40 -5.66 55.14
C ILE A 470 -25.98 -4.36 54.56
N PRO A 471 -27.01 -4.43 53.69
CA PRO A 471 -27.66 -3.23 53.22
C PRO A 471 -28.36 -2.50 54.40
N GLY A 472 -27.89 -1.28 54.72
CA GLY A 472 -28.44 -0.53 55.81
C GLY A 472 -29.92 -0.20 55.66
N MET A 473 -30.70 -0.22 56.73
CA MET A 473 -32.13 0.14 56.76
C MET A 473 -33.00 -0.74 55.83
N LEU A 474 -32.60 -2.00 55.55
CA LEU A 474 -33.41 -2.93 54.77
C LEU A 474 -34.43 -3.70 55.62
N ILE A 475 -34.11 -3.91 56.90
CA ILE A 475 -34.90 -4.70 57.86
C ILE A 475 -36.00 -3.87 58.46
N GLN A 476 -35.73 -2.62 58.78
CA GLN A 476 -36.65 -1.69 59.49
C GLN A 476 -38.07 -1.65 58.89
N PRO A 477 -38.30 -1.56 57.55
CA PRO A 477 -39.65 -1.53 56.96
C PRO A 477 -40.51 -2.75 57.32
N PHE A 478 -39.88 -3.91 57.53
CA PHE A 478 -40.61 -5.13 57.92
C PHE A 478 -40.98 -5.10 59.39
N LEU A 479 -40.14 -4.57 60.26
CA LEU A 479 -40.44 -4.34 61.66
C LEU A 479 -41.57 -3.30 61.80
N GLU A 480 -41.52 -2.21 61.05
CA GLU A 480 -42.59 -1.23 60.99
C GLU A 480 -43.92 -1.88 60.62
N ASN A 481 -43.96 -2.73 59.58
CA ASN A 481 -45.16 -3.44 59.15
C ASN A 481 -45.67 -4.37 60.25
N ALA A 482 -44.82 -5.16 60.91
CA ALA A 482 -45.17 -6.05 61.99
C ALA A 482 -45.86 -5.30 63.16
N ILE A 483 -45.25 -4.17 63.59
CA ILE A 483 -45.75 -3.37 64.72
C ILE A 483 -47.01 -2.62 64.33
N TRP A 484 -46.99 -1.83 63.23
CA TRP A 484 -48.05 -0.91 62.86
C TRP A 484 -49.25 -1.57 62.24
N HIS A 485 -49.10 -2.68 61.55
CA HIS A 485 -50.15 -3.37 60.80
C HIS A 485 -50.51 -4.73 61.39
N GLY A 486 -49.69 -5.31 62.22
CA GLY A 486 -49.94 -6.59 62.91
C GLY A 486 -50.26 -6.40 64.37
N LEU A 487 -49.30 -6.00 65.18
CA LEU A 487 -49.38 -6.06 66.63
C LEU A 487 -50.24 -4.98 67.26
N ARG A 488 -50.25 -3.77 66.71
CA ARG A 488 -51.05 -2.63 67.25
C ARG A 488 -52.52 -2.93 67.35
N TYR A 489 -53.08 -3.76 66.45
CA TYR A 489 -54.50 -4.02 66.40
C TYR A 489 -54.93 -5.23 67.25
N ARG A 490 -54.02 -5.88 67.94
CA ARG A 490 -54.36 -6.98 68.84
C ARG A 490 -55.04 -6.47 70.12
N THR A 491 -55.94 -7.28 70.60
CA THR A 491 -56.60 -7.08 71.95
C THR A 491 -55.67 -7.54 73.05
N GLU A 492 -54.95 -8.63 72.89
CA GLU A 492 -53.94 -9.19 73.76
C GLU A 492 -52.55 -8.68 73.40
N LYS A 493 -51.62 -8.71 74.37
CA LYS A 493 -50.22 -8.33 74.14
C LYS A 493 -49.57 -9.27 73.11
N GLY A 494 -49.02 -8.66 72.07
CA GLY A 494 -48.34 -9.35 71.02
C GLY A 494 -46.87 -9.58 71.29
N PHE A 495 -46.22 -10.32 70.39
CA PHE A 495 -44.79 -10.63 70.48
C PHE A 495 -44.14 -10.53 69.06
N LEU A 496 -42.96 -9.89 69.01
CA LEU A 496 -42.14 -9.74 67.82
C LEU A 496 -40.76 -10.38 68.05
N LYS A 497 -40.38 -11.33 67.21
CA LYS A 497 -39.08 -11.98 67.25
C LYS A 497 -38.25 -11.63 66.00
N LEU A 498 -37.01 -11.18 66.20
CA LEU A 498 -36.04 -10.89 65.16
C LEU A 498 -34.83 -11.78 65.35
N ASN A 499 -34.66 -12.75 64.46
CA ASN A 499 -33.54 -13.70 64.52
C ASN A 499 -32.58 -13.50 63.37
N PHE A 500 -31.28 -13.55 63.67
CA PHE A 500 -30.19 -13.55 62.69
C PHE A 500 -29.46 -14.86 62.77
N GLU A 501 -29.61 -15.70 61.74
CA GLU A 501 -29.03 -17.04 61.65
C GLU A 501 -27.95 -17.06 60.57
N LYS A 502 -26.81 -17.66 60.89
CA LYS A 502 -25.74 -17.89 59.91
C LYS A 502 -25.98 -19.23 59.21
N SER A 503 -25.96 -19.21 57.87
CA SER A 503 -25.86 -20.36 57.05
C SER A 503 -24.50 -20.39 56.36
N GLU A 504 -24.10 -21.50 55.72
CA GLU A 504 -22.77 -21.61 55.08
C GLU A 504 -22.44 -20.48 54.09
N SER A 505 -23.43 -19.99 53.32
CA SER A 505 -23.20 -19.00 52.26
C SER A 505 -24.08 -17.74 52.38
N TYR A 506 -25.00 -17.67 53.34
CA TYR A 506 -25.89 -16.53 53.46
C TYR A 506 -26.24 -16.22 54.92
N LEU A 507 -26.57 -14.95 55.18
CA LEU A 507 -27.22 -14.51 56.40
C LEU A 507 -28.73 -14.65 56.23
N LYS A 508 -29.38 -15.42 57.09
CA LYS A 508 -30.83 -15.55 57.14
C LYS A 508 -31.37 -14.68 58.27
N ILE A 509 -32.33 -13.83 57.94
CA ILE A 509 -32.98 -12.91 58.91
C ILE A 509 -34.45 -13.30 58.95
N LEU A 510 -34.92 -13.66 60.11
CA LEU A 510 -36.31 -14.03 60.36
C LEU A 510 -36.98 -12.93 61.22
N ILE A 511 -38.07 -12.37 60.71
CA ILE A 511 -38.90 -11.43 61.44
C ILE A 511 -40.25 -12.09 61.58
N GLU A 512 -40.57 -12.42 62.81
CA GLU A 512 -41.80 -13.16 63.15
C GLU A 512 -42.64 -12.35 64.10
N ASP A 513 -43.89 -12.08 63.76
CA ASP A 513 -44.84 -11.49 64.64
C ASP A 513 -46.04 -12.45 64.84
N ASN A 514 -46.76 -12.26 65.97
CA ASN A 514 -47.99 -12.91 66.23
C ASN A 514 -49.20 -11.97 66.11
N GLY A 515 -49.11 -11.00 65.16
CA GLY A 515 -50.16 -10.03 64.87
C GLY A 515 -51.43 -10.61 64.27
N ILE A 516 -52.25 -9.73 63.69
CA ILE A 516 -53.54 -10.13 63.06
C ILE A 516 -53.40 -10.78 61.67
N GLY A 517 -52.17 -10.89 61.13
CA GLY A 517 -51.89 -11.38 59.80
C GLY A 517 -52.19 -10.40 58.68
N ILE A 518 -51.70 -10.73 57.44
CA ILE A 518 -51.77 -9.84 56.28
C ILE A 518 -53.23 -9.67 55.78
N GLU A 519 -53.99 -10.76 55.75
CA GLU A 519 -55.36 -10.76 55.25
C GLU A 519 -56.30 -9.91 56.14
N GLU A 520 -56.22 -10.08 57.43
CA GLU A 520 -57.08 -9.35 58.39
C GLU A 520 -56.66 -7.88 58.47
N SER A 521 -55.35 -7.59 58.40
CA SER A 521 -54.84 -6.23 58.35
C SER A 521 -55.36 -5.46 57.11
N LYS A 522 -55.54 -6.12 55.96
CA LYS A 522 -56.10 -5.49 54.75
C LYS A 522 -57.59 -5.08 54.94
N LYS A 523 -58.36 -5.82 55.75
CA LYS A 523 -59.77 -5.55 55.99
C LYS A 523 -59.99 -4.34 56.91
N GLN A 524 -59.13 -4.16 57.86
CA GLN A 524 -59.23 -3.09 58.87
C GLN A 524 -58.75 -1.70 58.37
N LYS A 525 -58.25 -1.61 57.15
CA LYS A 525 -57.69 -0.39 56.58
C LYS A 525 -58.75 0.58 56.06
N THR A 526 -58.66 1.86 56.46
CA THR A 526 -59.46 2.95 55.89
C THR A 526 -59.06 3.30 54.47
N GLN A 527 -59.96 3.93 53.66
CA GLN A 527 -59.72 4.25 52.24
C GLN A 527 -58.44 5.09 52.02
N HIS A 528 -58.09 6.00 52.94
CA HIS A 528 -56.87 6.80 52.90
C HIS A 528 -55.58 6.01 53.21
N GLN A 529 -55.68 4.96 54.01
CA GLN A 529 -54.58 4.06 54.29
C GLN A 529 -54.27 3.14 53.13
N LYS A 530 -55.32 2.68 52.39
CA LYS A 530 -55.16 1.82 51.20
C LYS A 530 -54.36 2.44 50.07
N THR A 531 -54.35 3.79 49.92
CA THR A 531 -53.64 4.50 48.86
C THR A 531 -52.17 4.82 49.22
N ARG A 532 -51.79 4.83 50.48
CA ARG A 532 -50.42 5.17 50.94
C ARG A 532 -49.56 3.95 51.29
N GLU A 533 -50.15 2.86 51.74
CA GLU A 533 -49.46 1.72 52.36
C GLU A 533 -48.82 0.71 51.41
N GLY A 534 -49.13 0.70 50.13
CA GLY A 534 -48.44 -0.16 49.14
C GLY A 534 -46.99 0.30 48.82
N ARG A 535 -46.62 1.52 49.25
CA ARG A 535 -45.35 2.11 48.83
C ARG A 535 -44.15 1.60 49.63
N GLY A 536 -44.29 1.40 50.95
CA GLY A 536 -43.16 0.98 51.79
C GLY A 536 -42.58 -0.39 51.37
N MET A 537 -43.46 -1.39 51.30
CA MET A 537 -43.06 -2.74 50.89
C MET A 537 -42.58 -2.78 49.44
N LYS A 538 -43.28 -2.08 48.53
CA LYS A 538 -42.89 -1.98 47.14
C LYS A 538 -41.52 -1.36 46.97
N ASN A 539 -41.25 -0.25 47.67
CA ASN A 539 -39.95 0.44 47.67
C ASN A 539 -38.84 -0.49 48.20
N THR A 540 -39.13 -1.26 49.26
CA THR A 540 -38.17 -2.24 49.80
C THR A 540 -37.85 -3.35 48.81
N LEU A 541 -38.84 -3.92 48.13
CA LEU A 541 -38.61 -4.95 47.11
C LEU A 541 -37.89 -4.40 45.89
N GLU A 542 -38.22 -3.18 45.46
CA GLU A 542 -37.51 -2.50 44.35
C GLU A 542 -36.05 -2.20 44.71
N ARG A 543 -35.82 -1.83 45.98
CA ARG A 543 -34.47 -1.64 46.53
C ARG A 543 -33.68 -2.93 46.55
N ILE A 544 -34.27 -4.06 46.94
CA ILE A 544 -33.64 -5.39 46.87
C ILE A 544 -33.24 -5.72 45.42
N LYS A 545 -34.14 -5.46 44.47
CA LYS A 545 -33.87 -5.67 43.05
C LYS A 545 -32.68 -4.84 42.57
N LEU A 546 -32.64 -3.56 42.88
CA LEU A 546 -31.53 -2.67 42.52
C LEU A 546 -30.21 -3.07 43.16
N LEU A 547 -30.22 -3.49 44.44
CA LEU A 547 -29.03 -4.03 45.13
C LEU A 547 -28.50 -5.30 44.45
N ASN A 548 -29.39 -6.22 44.07
CA ASN A 548 -29.02 -7.43 43.33
C ASN A 548 -28.44 -7.10 41.96
N ASP A 549 -29.05 -6.17 41.23
CA ASP A 549 -28.57 -5.75 39.90
C ASP A 549 -27.20 -5.08 39.96
N LEU A 550 -26.95 -4.23 40.95
CA LEU A 550 -25.73 -3.45 41.09
C LEU A 550 -24.58 -4.24 41.72
N TYR A 551 -24.89 -5.04 42.78
CA TYR A 551 -23.86 -5.66 43.62
C TYR A 551 -23.86 -7.18 43.59
N LYS A 552 -24.80 -7.82 42.86
CA LYS A 552 -24.94 -9.29 42.71
C LYS A 552 -25.00 -10.05 44.02
N LYS A 553 -25.64 -9.44 45.03
CA LYS A 553 -25.70 -9.99 46.39
C LYS A 553 -26.79 -11.06 46.59
N ASN A 554 -27.62 -11.32 45.57
CA ASN A 554 -28.68 -12.34 45.57
C ASN A 554 -29.55 -12.29 46.84
N ILE A 555 -30.00 -11.08 47.18
CA ILE A 555 -30.90 -10.87 48.35
C ILE A 555 -32.27 -11.41 47.94
N THR A 556 -32.84 -12.30 48.76
CA THR A 556 -34.21 -12.80 48.59
C THR A 556 -35.07 -12.37 49.78
N CYS A 557 -36.37 -12.18 49.53
CA CYS A 557 -37.34 -11.78 50.54
C CYS A 557 -38.60 -12.59 50.32
N PHE A 558 -39.01 -13.29 51.34
CA PHE A 558 -40.29 -14.06 51.39
C PHE A 558 -41.12 -13.55 52.56
N VAL A 559 -42.42 -13.27 52.30
CA VAL A 559 -43.38 -12.80 53.28
C VAL A 559 -44.59 -13.73 53.23
N GLN A 560 -44.90 -14.35 54.36
CA GLN A 560 -46.02 -15.31 54.42
C GLN A 560 -46.81 -15.16 55.73
N ASP A 561 -48.12 -15.39 55.67
CA ASP A 561 -48.93 -15.55 56.89
C ASP A 561 -48.57 -16.86 57.58
N LYS A 562 -48.56 -16.87 58.90
CA LYS A 562 -48.41 -18.06 59.73
C LYS A 562 -49.70 -18.88 59.72
N GLU A 563 -49.60 -20.17 60.08
CA GLU A 563 -50.74 -21.05 60.18
C GLU A 563 -51.89 -20.42 61.04
N ASN A 564 -53.11 -20.55 60.55
CA ASN A 564 -54.33 -19.98 61.18
C ASN A 564 -54.36 -18.42 61.24
N ASN A 565 -53.64 -17.71 60.37
CA ASN A 565 -53.57 -16.24 60.35
C ASN A 565 -53.17 -15.60 61.69
N THR A 566 -52.30 -16.28 62.44
CA THR A 566 -51.84 -15.83 63.77
C THR A 566 -50.55 -15.03 63.72
N GLY A 567 -50.33 -14.22 62.66
CA GLY A 567 -49.16 -13.39 62.46
C GLY A 567 -48.49 -13.57 61.13
N VAL A 568 -47.35 -12.93 60.93
CA VAL A 568 -46.56 -12.92 59.69
C VAL A 568 -45.14 -13.39 59.96
N LEU A 569 -44.57 -14.15 59.01
CA LEU A 569 -43.16 -14.49 58.97
C LEU A 569 -42.54 -13.87 57.73
N VAL A 570 -41.54 -13.04 57.93
CA VAL A 570 -40.66 -12.52 56.87
C VAL A 570 -39.32 -13.20 56.93
N THR A 571 -38.87 -13.75 55.82
CA THR A 571 -37.55 -14.38 55.68
C THR A 571 -36.74 -13.60 54.66
N LEU A 572 -35.67 -13.00 55.10
CA LEU A 572 -34.67 -12.36 54.23
C LEU A 572 -33.40 -13.24 54.18
N GLN A 573 -32.85 -13.41 53.00
CA GLN A 573 -31.55 -14.09 52.83
C GLN A 573 -30.62 -13.15 52.09
N ILE A 574 -29.43 -12.95 52.60
CA ILE A 574 -28.40 -12.05 52.05
C ILE A 574 -27.12 -12.87 51.86
N ASN A 575 -26.63 -12.97 50.63
CA ASN A 575 -25.40 -13.67 50.36
C ASN A 575 -24.22 -12.99 51.03
N LEU A 576 -23.42 -13.78 51.75
CA LEU A 576 -22.25 -13.32 52.51
C LEU A 576 -20.96 -13.21 51.68
N ILE A 577 -20.98 -13.69 50.44
CA ILE A 577 -19.82 -13.75 49.55
C ILE A 577 -19.77 -12.50 48.68
#